data_c3ab43d047f8b464ad9af2046773c8a4
#
_entry.id   c3ab43d047f8b464ad9af2046773c8a4
#
_cell.length_a   1.000
_cell.length_b   1.000
_cell.length_c   1.000
_cell.angle_alpha   90.00
_cell.angle_beta   90.00
_cell.angle_gamma   90.00
#
_symmetry.space_group_name_H-M   'P 1'
#
loop_
_entity.id
_entity.type
_entity.pdbx_description
1 polymer ?
#
loop_
_entity_poly.entity_id
_entity_poly.type
_entity_poly.pdbx_seq_one_letter_code
_entity_poly.pdbx_strand_id
1 'polypeptide(L)'
;TADRGTVVAVVGDAAEDAIETLDGIRGVEILTLRGSEPALAARRIGATRTPWIVHDADPLEHVAAAWVELYEERSTLGALELEVETALAHFAAAEAVMPDYYIVLDPEDVDTTWRHWWCGALGHHAPRRVIPAARPVSAGDDGLRRMLTALPTSPPWPDPSAWLPHIPFEIPDRVGLRDRTDSAA
;
A
#
# COMPACT_ATOMS: atom_id res chain seq x y z
N THR A 1 -19.07 -14.84 -6.74
CA THR A 1 -18.27 -13.75 -6.15
C THR A 1 -18.88 -12.45 -6.61
N ALA A 2 -19.53 -11.70 -5.69
CA ALA A 2 -20.01 -10.36 -6.01
C ALA A 2 -18.81 -9.54 -6.47
N ASP A 3 -18.98 -8.85 -7.58
CA ASP A 3 -17.95 -8.04 -8.22
C ASP A 3 -17.61 -6.87 -7.28
N ARG A 4 -16.62 -7.08 -6.40
CA ARG A 4 -16.08 -6.03 -5.54
C ARG A 4 -15.32 -5.06 -6.43
N GLY A 5 -15.55 -3.78 -6.26
CA GLY A 5 -14.75 -2.76 -6.94
C GLY A 5 -13.25 -2.90 -6.64
N THR A 6 -12.42 -2.30 -7.47
CA THR A 6 -10.97 -2.26 -7.28
C THR A 6 -10.63 -1.39 -6.08
N VAL A 7 -9.93 -1.94 -5.12
CA VAL A 7 -9.50 -1.25 -3.88
C VAL A 7 -8.08 -0.73 -4.05
N VAL A 8 -7.89 0.56 -3.85
CA VAL A 8 -6.60 1.23 -3.99
C VAL A 8 -6.24 1.95 -2.69
N ALA A 9 -5.13 1.58 -2.09
CA ALA A 9 -4.54 2.32 -0.98
C ALA A 9 -3.56 3.36 -1.55
N VAL A 10 -3.72 4.61 -1.12
CA VAL A 10 -2.79 5.69 -1.39
C VAL A 10 -1.98 5.94 -0.13
N VAL A 11 -0.67 5.84 -0.23
CA VAL A 11 0.26 5.98 0.90
C VAL A 11 1.27 7.09 0.64
N GLY A 12 1.82 7.63 1.72
CA GLY A 12 2.70 8.79 1.72
C GLY A 12 2.10 9.94 2.53
N ASP A 13 2.87 10.98 2.80
CA ASP A 13 2.45 12.07 3.68
C ASP A 13 1.26 12.86 3.11
N ALA A 14 1.22 13.02 1.80
CA ALA A 14 0.16 13.75 1.10
C ALA A 14 -1.04 12.87 0.68
N ALA A 15 -1.18 11.65 1.23
CA ALA A 15 -2.21 10.70 0.79
C ALA A 15 -3.63 11.24 0.99
N GLU A 16 -3.92 11.83 2.15
CA GLU A 16 -5.23 12.41 2.47
C GLU A 16 -5.62 13.51 1.47
N ASP A 17 -4.75 14.51 1.28
CA ASP A 17 -4.99 15.59 0.33
C ASP A 17 -5.13 15.07 -1.11
N ALA A 18 -4.35 14.05 -1.47
CA ALA A 18 -4.38 13.50 -2.82
C ALA A 18 -5.70 12.78 -3.11
N ILE A 19 -6.22 11.96 -2.17
CA ILE A 19 -7.48 11.27 -2.39
C ILE A 19 -8.67 12.23 -2.43
N GLU A 20 -8.63 13.36 -1.71
CA GLU A 20 -9.66 14.39 -1.76
C GLU A 20 -9.84 14.99 -3.17
N THR A 21 -8.78 15.00 -3.99
CA THR A 21 -8.87 15.45 -5.39
C THR A 21 -9.79 14.59 -6.26
N LEU A 22 -10.12 13.39 -5.80
CA LEU A 22 -11.03 12.47 -6.50
C LEU A 22 -12.50 12.68 -6.10
N ASP A 23 -12.78 13.60 -5.17
CA ASP A 23 -14.16 13.83 -4.72
C ASP A 23 -15.09 14.21 -5.88
N GLY A 24 -16.29 13.65 -5.85
CA GLY A 24 -17.28 13.87 -6.90
C GLY A 24 -17.00 13.16 -8.23
N ILE A 25 -15.93 12.38 -8.36
CA ILE A 25 -15.68 11.59 -9.57
C ILE A 25 -16.64 10.40 -9.63
N ARG A 26 -17.39 10.31 -10.71
CA ARG A 26 -18.35 9.23 -10.90
C ARG A 26 -17.69 7.85 -10.88
N GLY A 27 -18.17 6.99 -10.00
CA GLY A 27 -17.68 5.60 -9.87
C GLY A 27 -16.47 5.46 -8.96
N VAL A 28 -16.04 6.53 -8.31
CA VAL A 28 -14.99 6.52 -7.27
C VAL A 28 -15.63 6.82 -5.92
N GLU A 29 -15.34 6.00 -4.93
CA GLU A 29 -15.67 6.24 -3.52
C GLU A 29 -14.37 6.48 -2.77
N ILE A 30 -14.32 7.60 -2.05
CA ILE A 30 -13.17 7.97 -1.22
C ILE A 30 -13.48 7.60 0.23
N LEU A 31 -12.55 6.93 0.88
CA LEU A 31 -12.64 6.58 2.28
C LEU A 31 -11.42 7.10 3.03
N THR A 32 -11.58 8.14 3.83
CA THR A 32 -10.55 8.56 4.80
C THR A 32 -10.58 7.58 5.96
N LEU A 33 -9.56 6.73 6.04
CA LEU A 33 -9.46 5.61 6.98
C LEU A 33 -8.18 5.63 7.81
N ARG A 34 -7.26 6.56 7.56
CA ARG A 34 -6.01 6.70 8.32
C ARG A 34 -6.30 6.80 9.82
N GLY A 35 -5.61 6.00 10.63
CA GLY A 35 -5.83 5.93 12.07
C GLY A 35 -7.12 5.23 12.51
N SER A 36 -7.89 4.65 11.59
CA SER A 36 -9.06 3.85 11.93
C SER A 36 -8.64 2.45 12.39
N GLU A 37 -9.43 1.87 13.29
CA GLU A 37 -9.29 0.45 13.65
C GLU A 37 -9.41 -0.45 12.40
N PRO A 38 -8.54 -1.47 12.24
CA PRO A 38 -8.52 -2.32 11.05
C PRO A 38 -9.88 -2.93 10.70
N ALA A 39 -10.59 -3.46 11.68
CA ALA A 39 -11.92 -4.04 11.48
C ALA A 39 -12.97 -3.02 10.99
N LEU A 40 -12.88 -1.76 11.41
CA LEU A 40 -13.75 -0.69 10.91
C LEU A 40 -13.42 -0.37 9.45
N ALA A 41 -12.14 -0.23 9.12
CA ALA A 41 -11.69 0.02 7.77
C ALA A 41 -12.14 -1.11 6.82
N ALA A 42 -11.91 -2.37 7.20
CA ALA A 42 -12.34 -3.54 6.42
C ALA A 42 -13.85 -3.56 6.17
N ARG A 43 -14.66 -3.25 7.20
CA ARG A 43 -16.13 -3.18 7.05
C ARG A 43 -16.57 -2.07 6.10
N ARG A 44 -15.95 -0.87 6.18
CA ARG A 44 -16.27 0.25 5.29
C ARG A 44 -15.91 -0.09 3.85
N ILE A 45 -14.73 -0.62 3.60
CA ILE A 45 -14.30 -1.09 2.28
C ILE A 45 -15.25 -2.18 1.77
N GLY A 46 -15.58 -3.17 2.59
CA GLY A 46 -16.46 -4.27 2.23
C GLY A 46 -17.91 -3.89 1.98
N ALA A 47 -18.39 -2.77 2.56
CA ALA A 47 -19.74 -2.25 2.34
C ALA A 47 -19.89 -1.44 1.04
N THR A 48 -18.79 -0.94 0.50
CA THR A 48 -18.75 -0.09 -0.71
C THR A 48 -18.97 -0.93 -1.98
N ARG A 49 -19.73 -0.37 -2.95
CA ARG A 49 -20.12 -1.07 -4.20
C ARG A 49 -19.78 -0.28 -5.45
N THR A 50 -18.92 0.72 -5.34
CA THR A 50 -18.44 1.48 -6.50
C THR A 50 -17.33 0.72 -7.25
N PRO A 51 -17.12 0.99 -8.56
CA PRO A 51 -16.03 0.40 -9.33
C PRO A 51 -14.64 0.63 -8.73
N TRP A 52 -14.43 1.81 -8.13
CA TRP A 52 -13.18 2.21 -7.49
C TRP A 52 -13.43 2.59 -6.03
N ILE A 53 -12.65 2.03 -5.14
CA ILE A 53 -12.61 2.34 -3.72
C ILE A 53 -11.20 2.80 -3.42
N VAL A 54 -11.04 4.09 -3.09
CA VAL A 54 -9.73 4.70 -2.83
C VAL A 54 -9.67 5.13 -1.38
N HIS A 55 -8.61 4.76 -0.68
CA HIS A 55 -8.43 5.08 0.73
C HIS A 55 -6.98 5.38 1.09
N ASP A 56 -6.75 5.96 2.25
CA ASP A 56 -5.48 6.41 2.79
C ASP A 56 -4.93 5.54 3.94
N ALA A 57 -5.55 4.40 4.23
CA ALA A 57 -5.06 3.47 5.24
C ALA A 57 -4.19 2.37 4.62
N ASP A 58 -3.12 2.01 5.31
CA ASP A 58 -2.30 0.85 4.97
C ASP A 58 -2.62 -0.29 5.95
N PRO A 59 -3.18 -1.44 5.51
CA PRO A 59 -3.45 -2.57 6.40
C PRO A 59 -2.18 -3.20 6.98
N LEU A 60 -1.01 -2.85 6.46
CA LEU A 60 0.30 -3.30 6.92
C LEU A 60 1.11 -2.20 7.62
N GLU A 61 0.49 -1.06 7.98
CA GLU A 61 1.17 0.10 8.55
C GLU A 61 2.05 -0.26 9.76
N HIS A 62 1.54 -1.07 10.69
CA HIS A 62 2.30 -1.48 11.87
C HIS A 62 3.45 -2.42 11.54
N VAL A 63 3.25 -3.34 10.58
CA VAL A 63 4.33 -4.21 10.07
C VAL A 63 5.39 -3.36 9.39
N ALA A 64 4.98 -2.41 8.56
CA ALA A 64 5.87 -1.47 7.88
C ALA A 64 6.71 -0.66 8.87
N ALA A 65 6.06 -0.07 9.89
CA ALA A 65 6.73 0.70 10.93
C ALA A 65 7.74 -0.16 11.71
N ALA A 66 7.35 -1.35 12.14
CA ALA A 66 8.23 -2.26 12.87
C ALA A 66 9.43 -2.73 12.01
N TRP A 67 9.20 -2.95 10.71
CA TRP A 67 10.25 -3.29 9.75
C TRP A 67 11.25 -2.14 9.57
N VAL A 68 10.76 -0.91 9.40
CA VAL A 68 11.60 0.30 9.31
C VAL A 68 12.41 0.48 10.58
N GLU A 69 11.79 0.39 11.76
CA GLU A 69 12.48 0.53 13.05
C GLU A 69 13.54 -0.54 13.28
N LEU A 70 13.30 -1.79 12.83
CA LEU A 70 14.29 -2.86 12.91
C LEU A 70 15.55 -2.51 12.09
N TYR A 71 15.37 -2.09 10.83
CA TYR A 71 16.51 -1.79 9.95
C TYR A 71 17.18 -0.45 10.25
N GLU A 72 16.55 0.42 11.01
CA GLU A 72 17.14 1.61 11.58
C GLU A 72 17.71 1.39 13.00
N GLU A 73 17.82 0.13 13.42
CA GLU A 73 18.39 -0.30 14.71
C GLU A 73 17.65 0.30 15.93
N ARG A 74 16.37 0.65 15.78
CA ARG A 74 15.54 1.23 16.87
C ARG A 74 14.63 0.21 17.52
N SER A 75 14.50 -0.99 16.95
CA SER A 75 13.62 -2.05 17.45
C SER A 75 14.28 -3.43 17.33
N THR A 76 13.55 -4.47 17.69
CA THR A 76 14.04 -5.85 17.70
C THR A 76 13.29 -6.71 16.68
N LEU A 77 13.91 -7.81 16.25
CA LEU A 77 13.28 -8.80 15.40
C LEU A 77 11.96 -9.33 16.02
N GLY A 78 11.95 -9.60 17.32
CA GLY A 78 10.76 -10.08 18.01
C GLY A 78 9.58 -9.08 17.99
N ALA A 79 9.87 -7.77 17.98
CA ALA A 79 8.82 -6.76 17.83
C ALA A 79 8.20 -6.82 16.42
N LEU A 80 9.01 -6.95 15.37
CA LEU A 80 8.52 -7.11 14.00
C LEU A 80 7.72 -8.42 13.83
N GLU A 81 8.23 -9.53 14.39
CA GLU A 81 7.52 -10.82 14.34
C GLU A 81 6.13 -10.73 15.00
N LEU A 82 6.00 -10.01 16.11
CA LEU A 82 4.72 -9.78 16.79
C LEU A 82 3.74 -8.99 15.91
N GLU A 83 4.20 -7.94 15.23
CA GLU A 83 3.36 -7.16 14.31
C GLU A 83 2.93 -7.99 13.10
N VAL A 84 3.80 -8.85 12.58
CA VAL A 84 3.46 -9.80 11.51
C VAL A 84 2.39 -10.79 11.97
N GLU A 85 2.53 -11.38 13.17
CA GLU A 85 1.52 -12.29 13.72
C GLU A 85 0.17 -11.59 13.92
N THR A 86 0.19 -10.35 14.42
CA THR A 86 -1.00 -9.52 14.61
C THR A 86 -1.69 -9.24 13.28
N ALA A 87 -0.95 -8.82 12.26
CA ALA A 87 -1.48 -8.57 10.92
C ALA A 87 -2.11 -9.85 10.33
N LEU A 88 -1.45 -10.99 10.45
CA LEU A 88 -1.97 -12.28 9.98
C LEU A 88 -3.26 -12.67 10.70
N ALA A 89 -3.37 -12.40 12.01
CA ALA A 89 -4.59 -12.64 12.75
C ALA A 89 -5.76 -11.77 12.23
N HIS A 90 -5.52 -10.49 11.94
CA HIS A 90 -6.52 -9.61 11.34
C HIS A 90 -6.97 -10.07 9.95
N PHE A 91 -6.04 -10.51 9.09
CA PHE A 91 -6.41 -11.08 7.79
C PHE A 91 -7.23 -12.36 7.93
N ALA A 92 -6.85 -13.27 8.83
CA ALA A 92 -7.58 -14.51 9.09
C ALA A 92 -8.99 -14.27 9.64
N ALA A 93 -9.17 -13.21 10.45
CA ALA A 93 -10.47 -12.79 10.99
C ALA A 93 -11.31 -11.95 9.99
N ALA A 94 -10.80 -11.68 8.78
CA ALA A 94 -11.39 -10.74 7.82
C ALA A 94 -11.56 -9.31 8.39
N GLU A 95 -10.71 -8.93 9.32
CA GLU A 95 -10.62 -7.60 9.93
C GLU A 95 -9.62 -6.69 9.22
N ALA A 96 -8.87 -7.23 8.27
CA ALA A 96 -8.02 -6.46 7.37
C ALA A 96 -8.25 -6.92 5.92
N VAL A 97 -8.07 -6.00 4.98
CA VAL A 97 -8.22 -6.26 3.54
C VAL A 97 -7.00 -5.73 2.82
N MET A 98 -6.28 -6.61 2.10
CA MET A 98 -5.24 -6.15 1.18
C MET A 98 -5.89 -5.33 0.07
N PRO A 99 -5.37 -4.12 -0.22
CA PRO A 99 -5.80 -3.36 -1.39
C PRO A 99 -5.38 -4.10 -2.66
N ASP A 100 -6.10 -3.89 -3.74
CA ASP A 100 -5.69 -4.44 -5.03
C ASP A 100 -4.43 -3.76 -5.54
N TYR A 101 -4.26 -2.47 -5.23
CA TYR A 101 -3.06 -1.68 -5.58
C TYR A 101 -2.67 -0.72 -4.46
N TYR A 102 -1.38 -0.48 -4.33
CA TYR A 102 -0.80 0.63 -3.60
C TYR A 102 -0.35 1.71 -4.59
N ILE A 103 -0.69 2.96 -4.32
CA ILE A 103 -0.10 4.13 -4.97
C ILE A 103 0.78 4.81 -3.92
N VAL A 104 2.08 4.80 -4.14
CA VAL A 104 3.07 5.42 -3.25
C VAL A 104 3.34 6.82 -3.77
N LEU A 105 2.86 7.83 -3.05
CA LEU A 105 3.04 9.23 -3.43
C LEU A 105 4.45 9.70 -3.11
N ASP A 106 5.01 10.45 -4.03
CA ASP A 106 6.30 11.15 -3.87
C ASP A 106 7.40 10.27 -3.25
N PRO A 107 7.68 9.09 -3.84
CA PRO A 107 8.62 8.14 -3.25
C PRO A 107 10.03 8.71 -3.07
N GLU A 108 10.38 9.79 -3.79
CA GLU A 108 11.67 10.47 -3.66
C GLU A 108 11.74 11.35 -2.40
N ASP A 109 10.61 11.82 -1.90
CA ASP A 109 10.52 12.66 -0.70
C ASP A 109 10.35 11.84 0.58
N VAL A 110 10.02 10.56 0.45
CA VAL A 110 9.87 9.62 1.56
C VAL A 110 11.25 9.19 2.06
N ASP A 111 11.36 8.98 3.38
CA ASP A 111 12.57 8.41 3.98
C ASP A 111 13.00 7.13 3.26
N THR A 112 14.31 6.94 3.11
CA THR A 112 14.89 5.84 2.32
C THR A 112 14.42 4.47 2.80
N THR A 113 14.33 4.23 4.11
CA THR A 113 13.90 2.94 4.66
C THR A 113 12.43 2.67 4.38
N TRP A 114 11.54 3.68 4.51
CA TRP A 114 10.16 3.57 4.12
C TRP A 114 9.96 3.32 2.62
N ARG A 115 10.76 3.96 1.77
CA ARG A 115 10.75 3.71 0.33
C ARG A 115 11.15 2.28 0.01
N HIS A 116 12.15 1.73 0.72
CA HIS A 116 12.56 0.33 0.60
C HIS A 116 11.46 -0.63 1.07
N TRP A 117 10.66 -0.25 2.06
CA TRP A 117 9.50 -1.03 2.43
C TRP A 117 8.51 -1.14 1.25
N TRP A 118 7.95 -0.04 0.79
CA TRP A 118 6.89 -0.09 -0.22
C TRP A 118 7.40 -0.56 -1.59
N CYS A 119 8.44 0.05 -2.10
CA CYS A 119 8.90 -0.23 -3.46
C CYS A 119 9.87 -1.43 -3.54
N GLY A 120 10.47 -1.81 -2.42
CA GLY A 120 11.35 -2.96 -2.28
C GLY A 120 10.60 -4.17 -1.70
N ALA A 121 10.53 -4.28 -0.37
CA ALA A 121 9.98 -5.46 0.31
C ALA A 121 8.56 -5.80 -0.16
N LEU A 122 7.63 -4.85 -0.05
CA LEU A 122 6.25 -5.06 -0.48
C LEU A 122 6.15 -5.25 -2.00
N GLY A 123 6.84 -4.42 -2.78
CA GLY A 123 6.84 -4.49 -4.24
C GLY A 123 7.46 -5.76 -4.81
N HIS A 124 8.34 -6.43 -4.06
CA HIS A 124 8.92 -7.72 -4.46
C HIS A 124 7.84 -8.81 -4.62
N HIS A 125 6.85 -8.83 -3.73
CA HIS A 125 5.78 -9.84 -3.74
C HIS A 125 4.72 -9.59 -4.82
N ALA A 126 4.52 -8.32 -5.23
CA ALA A 126 3.59 -7.96 -6.29
C ALA A 126 4.06 -6.70 -7.06
N PRO A 127 5.07 -6.81 -7.94
CA PRO A 127 5.76 -5.67 -8.57
C PRO A 127 4.85 -4.73 -9.37
N ARG A 128 3.72 -5.23 -9.87
CA ARG A 128 2.77 -4.44 -10.66
C ARG A 128 1.60 -3.89 -9.83
N ARG A 129 1.61 -4.12 -8.52
CA ARG A 129 0.56 -3.68 -7.61
C ARG A 129 1.02 -2.59 -6.66
N VAL A 130 2.32 -2.28 -6.65
CA VAL A 130 2.90 -1.13 -5.97
C VAL A 130 3.37 -0.14 -7.03
N ILE A 131 2.67 0.99 -7.13
CA ILE A 131 2.83 1.99 -8.19
C ILE A 131 3.45 3.26 -7.58
N PRO A 132 4.71 3.56 -7.84
CA PRO A 132 5.29 4.83 -7.44
C PRO A 132 4.70 5.98 -8.27
N ALA A 133 4.29 7.06 -7.61
CA ALA A 133 3.73 8.25 -8.22
C ALA A 133 4.55 9.48 -7.85
N ALA A 134 5.35 9.97 -8.81
CA ALA A 134 6.09 11.21 -8.63
C ALA A 134 5.16 12.43 -8.73
N ARG A 135 5.45 13.50 -7.96
CA ARG A 135 4.74 14.78 -8.03
C ARG A 135 4.73 15.39 -9.44
N PRO A 136 3.71 16.21 -9.74
CA PRO A 136 2.73 16.71 -8.78
C PRO A 136 1.33 16.18 -9.04
N VAL A 137 0.76 15.53 -8.04
CA VAL A 137 -0.70 15.49 -7.94
C VAL A 137 -1.10 16.81 -7.29
N SER A 138 -0.93 17.93 -8.02
CA SER A 138 -1.34 19.24 -7.53
C SER A 138 -2.86 19.34 -7.55
N ALA A 139 -3.43 20.09 -6.61
CA ALA A 139 -4.85 20.42 -6.58
C ALA A 139 -5.30 20.92 -7.97
N GLY A 140 -6.25 20.19 -8.59
CA GLY A 140 -6.73 20.48 -9.94
C GLY A 140 -6.05 19.71 -11.07
N ASP A 141 -5.07 18.86 -10.78
CA ASP A 141 -4.49 17.96 -11.78
C ASP A 141 -5.20 16.59 -11.74
N ASP A 142 -5.64 16.09 -12.90
CA ASP A 142 -6.22 14.77 -13.08
C ASP A 142 -5.20 13.61 -12.88
N GLY A 143 -4.06 13.86 -12.25
CA GLY A 143 -2.95 12.93 -12.14
C GLY A 143 -3.35 11.61 -11.49
N LEU A 144 -3.91 11.64 -10.29
CA LEU A 144 -4.33 10.44 -9.58
C LEU A 144 -5.47 9.72 -10.31
N ARG A 145 -6.44 10.48 -10.89
CA ARG A 145 -7.50 9.91 -11.73
C ARG A 145 -6.95 9.18 -12.94
N ARG A 146 -5.98 9.78 -13.65
CA ARG A 146 -5.32 9.12 -14.80
C ARG A 146 -4.61 7.85 -14.38
N MET A 147 -3.96 7.86 -13.22
CA MET A 147 -3.31 6.67 -12.67
C MET A 147 -4.31 5.55 -12.40
N LEU A 148 -5.46 5.84 -11.78
CA LEU A 148 -6.50 4.84 -11.53
C LEU A 148 -6.95 4.15 -12.83
N THR A 149 -7.11 4.93 -13.91
CA THR A 149 -7.54 4.39 -15.21
C THR A 149 -6.43 3.66 -15.97
N ALA A 150 -5.18 3.86 -15.59
CA ALA A 150 -3.99 3.27 -16.21
C ALA A 150 -3.34 2.16 -15.39
N LEU A 151 -3.99 1.69 -14.30
CA LEU A 151 -3.45 0.62 -13.48
C LEU A 151 -3.22 -0.65 -14.31
N PRO A 152 -2.04 -1.27 -14.18
CA PRO A 152 -1.69 -2.43 -15.00
C PRO A 152 -2.53 -3.65 -14.57
N THR A 153 -2.94 -4.47 -15.52
CA THR A 153 -3.46 -5.80 -15.20
C THR A 153 -2.35 -6.63 -14.55
N SER A 154 -2.65 -7.19 -13.38
CA SER A 154 -1.68 -7.93 -12.57
C SER A 154 -2.35 -9.13 -11.91
N PRO A 155 -1.63 -10.23 -11.68
CA PRO A 155 -2.10 -11.30 -10.80
C PRO A 155 -2.49 -10.74 -9.43
N PRO A 156 -3.43 -11.35 -8.72
CA PRO A 156 -3.76 -10.95 -7.35
C PRO A 156 -2.51 -11.06 -6.45
N TRP A 157 -2.55 -10.35 -5.31
CA TRP A 157 -1.55 -10.57 -4.27
C TRP A 157 -1.50 -12.05 -3.89
N PRO A 158 -0.31 -12.60 -3.63
CA PRO A 158 -0.22 -13.88 -2.94
C PRO A 158 -0.86 -13.77 -1.57
N ASP A 159 -1.32 -14.89 -1.03
CA ASP A 159 -1.91 -14.91 0.32
C ASP A 159 -0.90 -14.33 1.33
N PRO A 160 -1.28 -13.35 2.17
CA PRO A 160 -0.38 -12.77 3.17
C PRO A 160 0.29 -13.81 4.06
N SER A 161 -0.38 -14.90 4.39
CA SER A 161 0.20 -15.98 5.19
C SER A 161 1.38 -16.70 4.51
N ALA A 162 1.48 -16.59 3.19
CA ALA A 162 2.55 -17.23 2.43
C ALA A 162 3.86 -16.42 2.40
N TRP A 163 3.79 -15.10 2.62
CA TRP A 163 4.96 -14.24 2.46
C TRP A 163 5.26 -13.34 3.66
N LEU A 164 4.25 -12.82 4.39
CA LEU A 164 4.48 -11.97 5.55
C LEU A 164 5.44 -12.56 6.59
N PRO A 165 5.42 -13.86 6.89
CA PRO A 165 6.40 -14.47 7.82
C PRO A 165 7.86 -14.37 7.36
N HIS A 166 8.10 -14.08 6.09
CA HIS A 166 9.46 -13.95 5.53
C HIS A 166 9.97 -12.50 5.52
N ILE A 167 9.09 -11.53 5.70
CA ILE A 167 9.43 -10.10 5.71
C ILE A 167 10.56 -9.73 6.68
N PRO A 168 10.67 -10.32 7.88
CA PRO A 168 11.78 -10.02 8.77
C PRO A 168 13.17 -10.33 8.21
N PHE A 169 13.25 -11.17 7.18
CA PHE A 169 14.51 -11.59 6.56
C PHE A 169 14.81 -10.86 5.25
N GLU A 170 13.96 -9.94 4.84
CA GLU A 170 14.17 -9.11 3.66
C GLU A 170 14.99 -7.89 4.02
N ILE A 171 16.17 -7.78 3.40
CA ILE A 171 17.15 -6.74 3.71
C ILE A 171 16.96 -5.57 2.73
N PRO A 172 16.92 -4.31 3.19
CA PRO A 172 16.69 -3.13 2.35
C PRO A 172 17.56 -3.06 1.10
N ASP A 173 18.86 -3.36 1.22
CA ASP A 173 19.81 -3.32 0.09
C ASP A 173 19.54 -4.38 -0.99
N ARG A 174 18.80 -5.44 -0.64
CA ARG A 174 18.43 -6.52 -1.58
C ARG A 174 17.07 -6.31 -2.22
N VAL A 175 16.20 -5.53 -1.58
CA VAL A 175 14.85 -5.19 -2.06
C VAL A 175 14.79 -3.79 -2.67
N GLY A 176 15.92 -3.14 -2.88
CA GLY A 176 16.01 -1.80 -3.46
C GLY A 176 15.35 -1.69 -4.84
N LEU A 177 15.00 -0.48 -5.22
CA LEU A 177 14.51 -0.18 -6.56
C LEU A 177 15.54 -0.66 -7.58
N ARG A 178 15.10 -1.43 -8.59
CA ARG A 178 15.95 -1.76 -9.73
C ARG A 178 16.34 -0.45 -10.39
N ASP A 179 17.65 -0.18 -10.49
CA ASP A 179 18.15 0.96 -11.22
C ASP A 179 17.58 0.94 -12.64
N ARG A 180 17.01 2.06 -13.05
CA ARG A 180 16.43 2.25 -14.39
C ARG A 180 17.44 2.21 -15.52
N THR A 181 18.70 1.92 -15.23
CA THR A 181 19.82 1.96 -16.18
C THR A 181 19.93 0.74 -17.09
N ASP A 182 19.18 -0.35 -16.84
CA ASP A 182 19.25 -1.57 -17.67
C ASP A 182 18.21 -1.65 -18.81
N SER A 183 17.56 -0.56 -19.19
CA SER A 183 16.59 -0.55 -20.30
C SER A 183 17.07 0.21 -21.54
N ALA A 184 18.38 0.32 -21.74
CA ALA A 184 18.98 0.91 -22.94
C ALA A 184 20.15 0.03 -23.42
N ALA A 185 19.81 -1.14 -23.96
CA ALA A 185 20.67 -1.95 -24.81
C ALA A 185 19.83 -2.69 -25.85
#